data_0115cc096210c7dfb2175f1e5bfea3e0
#
_entry.id   0115cc096210c7dfb2175f1e5bfea3e0
#
_cell.length_a   1.000
_cell.length_b   1.000
_cell.length_c   1.000
_cell.angle_alpha   90.00
_cell.angle_beta   90.00
_cell.angle_gamma   90.00
#
_symmetry.space_group_name_H-M   'P 1'
#
loop_
_entity.id
_entity.type
_entity.pdbx_description
1 polymer ?
#
loop_
_entity_poly.entity_id
_entity_poly.type
_entity_poly.pdbx_seq_one_letter_code
_entity_poly.pdbx_strand_id
1 'polypeptide(L)'
;MKKLATLIAAALLLATPAHAIVGGGTPQADGVARAVVTIVGSRGNFCTGSLIAPKVVLTVAHCVQPGADYKIVDRGADGTPQLLNVRTVAIHPNFNMQAMQAHRATADVALLQLEIPLKGKSTALVGAPTIPIQVGSRFVIAGIGVTVRGNGKSGGATRVAGLVATGQPGTFQIRLVDPVTNGVRDGIGACTGDSGGPVFEDKPNGPVLVGVISWSTGPNGAAGCGGLTGVTPLTLYRDWILQTARSWGAAL
;
A
#
# COMPACT_ATOMS: atom_id res chain seq x y z
N MET A 1 62.58 20.45 17.91
CA MET A 1 61.53 20.80 16.95
C MET A 1 60.65 19.57 16.76
N LYS A 2 59.51 19.44 17.50
CA LYS A 2 58.62 18.30 17.45
C LYS A 2 57.48 18.63 16.49
N LYS A 3 57.34 17.88 15.39
CA LYS A 3 56.22 18.01 14.43
C LYS A 3 55.03 17.27 15.00
N LEU A 4 53.99 18.02 15.31
CA LEU A 4 52.66 17.51 15.71
C LEU A 4 51.91 17.12 14.42
N ALA A 5 51.68 15.82 14.23
CA ALA A 5 50.86 15.33 13.12
C ALA A 5 49.41 15.28 13.59
N THR A 6 48.56 16.14 13.07
CA THR A 6 47.14 16.20 13.32
C THR A 6 46.45 15.17 12.44
N LEU A 7 45.95 14.08 13.04
CA LEU A 7 45.07 13.08 12.39
C LEU A 7 43.68 13.70 12.30
N ILE A 8 43.22 14.06 11.07
CA ILE A 8 41.84 14.39 10.77
C ILE A 8 41.10 13.06 10.55
N ALA A 9 40.33 12.64 11.54
CA ALA A 9 39.40 11.54 11.38
C ALA A 9 38.20 12.03 10.54
N ALA A 10 38.15 11.62 9.27
CA ALA A 10 36.99 11.82 8.41
C ALA A 10 35.89 10.87 8.89
N ALA A 11 34.90 11.39 9.62
CA ALA A 11 33.68 10.68 9.94
C ALA A 11 32.87 10.53 8.63
N LEU A 12 32.93 9.34 8.02
CA LEU A 12 31.97 8.96 6.97
C LEU A 12 30.59 8.89 7.62
N LEU A 13 29.79 9.92 7.39
CA LEU A 13 28.35 9.86 7.60
C LEU A 13 27.77 8.84 6.62
N LEU A 14 27.59 7.61 7.08
CA LEU A 14 26.79 6.60 6.40
C LEU A 14 25.35 7.12 6.39
N ALA A 15 24.95 7.81 5.31
CA ALA A 15 23.57 8.12 5.05
C ALA A 15 22.82 6.79 4.89
N THR A 16 22.08 6.36 5.91
CA THR A 16 21.16 5.23 5.78
C THR A 16 20.13 5.59 4.72
N PRO A 17 19.95 4.77 3.69
CA PRO A 17 18.93 5.03 2.70
C PRO A 17 17.56 5.11 3.40
N ALA A 18 16.84 6.21 3.16
CA ALA A 18 15.46 6.35 3.60
C ALA A 18 14.58 5.37 2.82
N HIS A 19 13.72 4.61 3.50
CA HIS A 19 12.97 3.51 2.90
C HIS A 19 11.45 3.74 2.99
N ALA A 20 10.66 3.73 1.87
CA ALA A 20 9.18 3.69 1.84
C ALA A 20 8.70 2.40 2.49
N ILE A 21 7.47 2.36 3.02
CA ILE A 21 7.17 1.45 4.10
C ILE A 21 8.24 1.68 5.17
N VAL A 22 7.94 2.43 6.21
CA VAL A 22 8.93 2.82 7.23
C VAL A 22 9.63 1.59 7.83
N GLY A 23 10.81 1.78 8.38
CA GLY A 23 11.54 0.73 9.10
C GLY A 23 12.34 -0.25 8.23
N GLY A 24 12.39 -0.08 6.91
CA GLY A 24 13.29 -0.87 6.07
C GLY A 24 12.62 -1.70 4.97
N GLY A 25 11.46 -1.28 4.48
CA GLY A 25 10.88 -1.88 3.27
C GLY A 25 11.87 -1.87 2.11
N THR A 26 12.03 -2.99 1.41
CA THR A 26 13.00 -3.15 0.31
C THR A 26 12.48 -2.47 -0.96
N PRO A 27 13.26 -1.57 -1.60
CA PRO A 27 12.93 -1.08 -2.93
C PRO A 27 12.80 -2.24 -3.89
N GLN A 28 11.69 -2.30 -4.63
CA GLN A 28 11.45 -3.38 -5.57
C GLN A 28 10.71 -2.87 -6.81
N ALA A 29 11.18 -3.31 -7.99
CA ALA A 29 10.54 -3.04 -9.27
C ALA A 29 9.88 -4.30 -9.87
N ASP A 30 10.22 -5.48 -9.36
CA ASP A 30 9.82 -6.80 -9.87
C ASP A 30 8.79 -7.50 -8.96
N GLY A 31 8.34 -8.68 -9.36
CA GLY A 31 7.41 -9.49 -8.59
C GLY A 31 6.10 -8.73 -8.31
N VAL A 32 5.66 -8.75 -7.06
CA VAL A 32 4.40 -8.08 -6.62
C VAL A 32 4.42 -6.56 -6.81
N ALA A 33 5.60 -5.93 -6.80
CA ALA A 33 5.76 -4.50 -7.03
C ALA A 33 5.31 -4.05 -8.43
N ARG A 34 5.31 -4.95 -9.41
CA ARG A 34 4.86 -4.64 -10.77
C ARG A 34 3.37 -4.32 -10.88
N ALA A 35 2.57 -4.71 -9.91
CA ALA A 35 1.15 -4.37 -9.85
C ALA A 35 0.88 -3.03 -9.17
N VAL A 36 1.86 -2.46 -8.46
CA VAL A 36 1.69 -1.25 -7.66
C VAL A 36 1.64 -0.01 -8.53
N VAL A 37 0.67 0.86 -8.27
CA VAL A 37 0.50 2.15 -8.94
C VAL A 37 0.37 3.28 -7.92
N THR A 38 0.73 4.49 -8.35
CA THR A 38 0.56 5.72 -7.56
C THR A 38 -0.73 6.41 -7.99
N ILE A 39 -1.56 6.76 -7.02
CA ILE A 39 -2.79 7.52 -7.22
C ILE A 39 -2.58 8.93 -6.68
N VAL A 40 -2.90 9.94 -7.50
CA VAL A 40 -2.90 11.34 -7.09
C VAL A 40 -4.27 11.94 -7.32
N GLY A 41 -4.71 12.79 -6.41
CA GLY A 41 -5.99 13.49 -6.50
C GLY A 41 -5.82 15.00 -6.56
N SER A 42 -6.75 15.70 -7.21
CA SER A 42 -6.75 17.16 -7.37
C SER A 42 -6.79 17.94 -6.04
N ARG A 43 -7.14 17.26 -4.94
CA ARG A 43 -7.14 17.82 -3.58
C ARG A 43 -5.88 17.49 -2.78
N GLY A 44 -4.80 17.04 -3.44
CA GLY A 44 -3.55 16.67 -2.80
C GLY A 44 -3.52 15.25 -2.22
N ASN A 45 -4.49 14.41 -2.55
CA ASN A 45 -4.46 12.99 -2.18
C ASN A 45 -3.25 12.31 -2.83
N PHE A 46 -2.58 11.48 -2.05
CA PHE A 46 -1.46 10.66 -2.49
C PHE A 46 -1.62 9.28 -1.86
N CYS A 47 -1.91 8.29 -2.68
CA CYS A 47 -2.22 6.94 -2.25
C CYS A 47 -1.62 5.90 -3.20
N THR A 48 -1.61 4.67 -2.74
CA THR A 48 -1.21 3.49 -3.51
C THR A 48 -2.45 2.78 -4.08
N GLY A 49 -2.28 2.09 -5.19
CA GLY A 49 -3.26 1.18 -5.74
C GLY A 49 -2.61 -0.05 -6.35
N SER A 50 -3.43 -1.00 -6.78
CA SER A 50 -3.00 -2.24 -7.44
C SER A 50 -3.70 -2.39 -8.77
N LEU A 51 -2.94 -2.57 -9.85
CA LEU A 51 -3.50 -2.92 -11.14
C LEU A 51 -4.02 -4.35 -11.08
N ILE A 52 -5.34 -4.55 -11.27
CA ILE A 52 -5.99 -5.87 -11.26
C ILE A 52 -6.46 -6.30 -12.65
N ALA A 53 -6.61 -5.36 -13.57
CA ALA A 53 -6.80 -5.58 -14.99
C ALA A 53 -6.17 -4.40 -15.76
N PRO A 54 -5.92 -4.48 -17.08
CA PRO A 54 -5.21 -3.44 -17.83
C PRO A 54 -5.76 -2.02 -17.67
N LYS A 55 -7.05 -1.87 -17.33
CA LYS A 55 -7.75 -0.59 -17.09
C LYS A 55 -8.39 -0.48 -15.71
N VAL A 56 -8.12 -1.41 -14.79
CA VAL A 56 -8.78 -1.42 -13.47
C VAL A 56 -7.75 -1.44 -12.35
N VAL A 57 -7.85 -0.45 -11.48
CA VAL A 57 -7.02 -0.31 -10.28
C VAL A 57 -7.88 -0.50 -9.05
N LEU A 58 -7.46 -1.39 -8.15
CA LEU A 58 -8.02 -1.57 -6.82
C LEU A 58 -7.28 -0.66 -5.84
N THR A 59 -8.02 0.01 -4.98
CA THR A 59 -7.51 0.87 -3.91
C THR A 59 -8.50 0.92 -2.74
N VAL A 60 -8.33 1.86 -1.83
CA VAL A 60 -9.25 2.09 -0.70
C VAL A 60 -10.18 3.28 -0.96
N ALA A 61 -11.39 3.18 -0.39
CA ALA A 61 -12.44 4.18 -0.59
C ALA A 61 -12.09 5.56 -0.02
N HIS A 62 -11.40 5.61 1.11
CA HIS A 62 -11.03 6.89 1.72
C HIS A 62 -10.06 7.72 0.87
N CYS A 63 -9.31 7.09 -0.04
CA CYS A 63 -8.39 7.77 -0.96
C CYS A 63 -9.11 8.48 -2.11
N VAL A 64 -10.31 8.04 -2.49
CA VAL A 64 -10.94 8.41 -3.76
C VAL A 64 -12.36 8.96 -3.57
N GLN A 65 -12.51 9.83 -2.58
CA GLN A 65 -13.78 10.44 -2.23
C GLN A 65 -14.35 11.32 -3.35
N PRO A 66 -15.69 11.45 -3.48
CA PRO A 66 -16.32 12.29 -4.47
C PRO A 66 -15.87 13.75 -4.45
N GLY A 67 -15.94 14.40 -5.62
CA GLY A 67 -15.63 15.83 -5.78
C GLY A 67 -14.13 16.14 -5.97
N ALA A 68 -13.31 15.13 -6.30
CA ALA A 68 -11.95 15.32 -6.76
C ALA A 68 -11.73 14.53 -8.07
N ASP A 69 -10.78 14.98 -8.87
CA ASP A 69 -10.28 14.24 -10.03
C ASP A 69 -9.09 13.40 -9.62
N TYR A 70 -9.02 12.18 -10.12
CA TYR A 70 -7.95 11.23 -9.80
C TYR A 70 -7.17 10.86 -11.05
N LYS A 71 -5.86 10.67 -10.87
CA LYS A 71 -4.96 10.23 -11.94
C LYS A 71 -4.01 9.17 -11.41
N ILE A 72 -3.55 8.30 -12.31
CA ILE A 72 -2.47 7.37 -12.03
C ILE A 72 -1.17 7.98 -12.54
N VAL A 73 -0.16 7.99 -11.69
CA VAL A 73 1.21 8.36 -12.12
C VAL A 73 1.85 7.13 -12.75
N ASP A 74 2.17 7.25 -14.01
CA ASP A 74 2.94 6.27 -14.77
C ASP A 74 4.30 6.86 -15.17
N ARG A 75 5.18 6.04 -15.70
CA ARG A 75 6.43 6.49 -16.28
C ARG A 75 6.46 6.07 -17.74
N GLY A 76 6.64 7.04 -18.62
CA GLY A 76 6.88 6.80 -20.04
C GLY A 76 8.14 5.95 -20.27
N ALA A 77 8.34 5.52 -21.50
CA ALA A 77 9.52 4.73 -21.88
C ALA A 77 10.86 5.45 -21.61
N ASP A 78 10.84 6.77 -21.60
CA ASP A 78 11.97 7.65 -21.26
C ASP A 78 12.12 7.94 -19.76
N GLY A 79 11.26 7.33 -18.91
CA GLY A 79 11.23 7.52 -17.46
C GLY A 79 10.50 8.79 -17.01
N THR A 80 9.98 9.62 -17.93
CA THR A 80 9.24 10.84 -17.56
C THR A 80 7.91 10.49 -16.90
N PRO A 81 7.50 11.19 -15.82
CA PRO A 81 6.19 11.00 -15.21
C PRO A 81 5.06 11.39 -16.18
N GLN A 82 4.11 10.50 -16.36
CA GLN A 82 2.88 10.70 -17.12
C GLN A 82 1.67 10.53 -16.21
N LEU A 83 0.62 11.32 -16.44
CA LEU A 83 -0.62 11.24 -15.68
C LEU A 83 -1.71 10.63 -16.55
N LEU A 84 -2.15 9.42 -16.19
CA LEU A 84 -3.27 8.74 -16.83
C LEU A 84 -4.57 9.10 -16.14
N ASN A 85 -5.57 9.47 -16.91
CA ASN A 85 -6.88 9.86 -16.39
C ASN A 85 -7.65 8.63 -15.87
N VAL A 86 -8.31 8.84 -14.74
CA VAL A 86 -9.35 7.96 -14.23
C VAL A 86 -10.67 8.38 -14.84
N ARG A 87 -11.35 7.46 -15.53
CA ARG A 87 -12.65 7.66 -16.16
C ARG A 87 -13.79 7.58 -15.16
N THR A 88 -13.73 6.58 -14.28
CA THR A 88 -14.80 6.26 -13.33
C THR A 88 -14.19 5.81 -12.00
N VAL A 89 -14.81 6.24 -10.92
CA VAL A 89 -14.52 5.78 -9.55
C VAL A 89 -15.74 5.01 -9.05
N ALA A 90 -15.56 3.79 -8.56
CA ALA A 90 -16.56 3.03 -7.83
C ALA A 90 -16.10 2.82 -6.40
N ILE A 91 -16.84 3.35 -5.45
CA ILE A 91 -16.65 3.16 -4.02
C ILE A 91 -17.61 2.06 -3.57
N HIS A 92 -17.14 1.14 -2.71
CA HIS A 92 -18.03 0.11 -2.17
C HIS A 92 -19.20 0.75 -1.40
N PRO A 93 -20.47 0.36 -1.65
CA PRO A 93 -21.64 1.04 -1.10
C PRO A 93 -21.71 1.04 0.44
N ASN A 94 -21.10 0.05 1.08
CA ASN A 94 -21.03 -0.05 2.54
C ASN A 94 -19.84 0.69 3.16
N PHE A 95 -19.10 1.50 2.38
CA PHE A 95 -18.06 2.36 2.94
C PHE A 95 -18.69 3.48 3.75
N ASN A 96 -18.12 3.75 4.93
CA ASN A 96 -18.58 4.81 5.82
C ASN A 96 -17.37 5.60 6.35
N MET A 97 -17.20 6.83 5.87
CA MET A 97 -16.10 7.71 6.26
C MET A 97 -16.14 8.06 7.75
N GLN A 98 -17.33 8.25 8.33
CA GLN A 98 -17.47 8.59 9.76
C GLN A 98 -17.04 7.40 10.64
N ALA A 99 -17.39 6.16 10.22
CA ALA A 99 -16.93 4.95 10.90
C ALA A 99 -15.40 4.87 10.86
N MET A 100 -14.80 5.16 9.71
CA MET A 100 -13.34 5.17 9.55
C MET A 100 -12.67 6.23 10.43
N GLN A 101 -13.18 7.44 10.45
CA GLN A 101 -12.69 8.53 11.32
C GLN A 101 -12.83 8.20 12.80
N ALA A 102 -13.84 7.42 13.18
CA ALA A 102 -14.04 6.89 14.52
C ALA A 102 -13.24 5.60 14.81
N HIS A 103 -12.26 5.25 13.97
CA HIS A 103 -11.43 4.04 14.05
C HIS A 103 -12.24 2.73 14.06
N ARG A 104 -13.41 2.72 13.42
CA ARG A 104 -14.26 1.53 13.23
C ARG A 104 -14.06 0.95 11.83
N ALA A 105 -14.10 -0.37 11.75
CA ALA A 105 -14.01 -1.09 10.48
C ALA A 105 -15.18 -0.72 9.55
N THR A 106 -14.88 -0.54 8.28
CA THR A 106 -15.83 -0.26 7.21
C THR A 106 -15.35 -0.88 5.90
N ALA A 107 -16.18 -0.92 4.88
CA ALA A 107 -15.84 -1.44 3.55
C ALA A 107 -14.92 -0.47 2.79
N ASP A 108 -13.70 -0.29 3.28
CA ASP A 108 -12.72 0.65 2.72
C ASP A 108 -12.07 0.07 1.46
N VAL A 109 -12.87 -0.04 0.39
CA VAL A 109 -12.49 -0.61 -0.91
C VAL A 109 -13.09 0.24 -2.02
N ALA A 110 -12.29 0.51 -3.08
CA ALA A 110 -12.72 1.22 -4.27
C ALA A 110 -12.00 0.70 -5.52
N LEU A 111 -12.63 0.90 -6.67
CA LEU A 111 -12.06 0.64 -7.98
C LEU A 111 -11.98 1.93 -8.80
N LEU A 112 -10.91 2.04 -9.58
CA LEU A 112 -10.71 3.10 -10.57
C LEU A 112 -10.68 2.47 -11.96
N GLN A 113 -11.53 2.97 -12.88
CA GLN A 113 -11.47 2.62 -14.29
C GLN A 113 -10.60 3.66 -15.02
N LEU A 114 -9.57 3.21 -15.71
CA LEU A 114 -8.69 4.07 -16.50
C LEU A 114 -9.27 4.30 -17.90
N GLU A 115 -9.01 5.48 -18.47
CA GLU A 115 -9.39 5.79 -19.86
C GLU A 115 -8.64 4.88 -20.84
N ILE A 116 -7.35 4.67 -20.62
CA ILE A 116 -6.48 3.84 -21.45
C ILE A 116 -5.81 2.74 -20.60
N PRO A 117 -5.38 1.62 -21.21
CA PRO A 117 -4.66 0.58 -20.50
C PRO A 117 -3.31 1.07 -19.98
N LEU A 118 -2.97 0.71 -18.74
CA LEU A 118 -1.65 0.93 -18.19
C LEU A 118 -0.69 -0.14 -18.74
N LYS A 119 0.38 0.31 -19.41
CA LYS A 119 1.37 -0.55 -20.02
C LYS A 119 2.57 -0.77 -19.08
N GLY A 120 3.31 -1.87 -19.31
CA GLY A 120 4.56 -2.13 -18.56
C GLY A 120 4.38 -2.59 -17.11
N LYS A 121 3.14 -2.69 -16.63
CA LYS A 121 2.77 -3.23 -15.33
C LYS A 121 2.18 -4.65 -15.46
N SER A 122 2.25 -5.42 -14.38
CA SER A 122 1.56 -6.71 -14.28
C SER A 122 0.28 -6.56 -13.48
N THR A 123 -0.75 -7.32 -13.81
CA THR A 123 -1.98 -7.37 -13.02
C THR A 123 -1.82 -8.31 -11.84
N ALA A 124 -2.35 -7.93 -10.67
CA ALA A 124 -2.41 -8.78 -9.51
C ALA A 124 -3.62 -9.72 -9.59
N LEU A 125 -3.43 -10.99 -9.23
CA LEU A 125 -4.51 -11.95 -9.10
C LEU A 125 -5.32 -11.67 -7.84
N VAL A 126 -6.60 -11.32 -8.01
CA VAL A 126 -7.49 -11.00 -6.89
C VAL A 126 -8.05 -12.27 -6.26
N GLY A 127 -7.86 -12.42 -4.96
CA GLY A 127 -8.37 -13.54 -4.17
C GLY A 127 -8.89 -13.14 -2.80
N ALA A 128 -8.84 -14.08 -1.89
CA ALA A 128 -9.15 -13.88 -0.48
C ALA A 128 -8.07 -14.55 0.38
N PRO A 129 -7.83 -14.06 1.61
CA PRO A 129 -6.88 -14.70 2.51
C PRO A 129 -7.32 -16.12 2.88
N THR A 130 -6.34 -16.95 3.19
CA THR A 130 -6.60 -18.27 3.77
C THR A 130 -7.16 -18.11 5.17
N ILE A 131 -8.27 -18.75 5.46
CA ILE A 131 -8.93 -18.70 6.78
C ILE A 131 -8.85 -20.07 7.49
N PRO A 132 -8.74 -20.07 8.83
CA PRO A 132 -8.64 -18.93 9.72
C PRO A 132 -7.26 -18.24 9.63
N ILE A 133 -7.24 -16.90 9.73
CA ILE A 133 -5.97 -16.14 9.84
C ILE A 133 -5.48 -16.30 11.28
N GLN A 134 -4.35 -16.93 11.43
CA GLN A 134 -3.71 -17.17 12.72
C GLN A 134 -2.69 -16.08 13.05
N VAL A 135 -2.37 -15.94 14.34
CA VAL A 135 -1.20 -15.15 14.76
C VAL A 135 0.05 -15.71 14.09
N GLY A 136 0.86 -14.86 13.50
CA GLY A 136 2.06 -15.26 12.75
C GLY A 136 1.82 -15.63 11.28
N SER A 137 0.56 -15.67 10.79
CA SER A 137 0.29 -15.79 9.34
C SER A 137 1.02 -14.69 8.58
N ARG A 138 1.74 -15.08 7.51
CA ARG A 138 2.63 -14.17 6.76
C ARG A 138 1.92 -13.51 5.62
N PHE A 139 2.19 -12.22 5.44
CA PHE A 139 1.71 -11.41 4.32
C PHE A 139 2.83 -10.53 3.78
N VAL A 140 2.74 -10.20 2.51
CA VAL A 140 3.63 -9.25 1.85
C VAL A 140 2.82 -8.00 1.52
N ILE A 141 3.27 -6.85 2.01
CA ILE A 141 2.69 -5.55 1.67
C ILE A 141 3.55 -4.83 0.64
N ALA A 142 2.93 -4.02 -0.21
CA ALA A 142 3.66 -3.13 -1.10
C ALA A 142 3.00 -1.74 -1.16
N GLY A 143 3.82 -0.70 -1.32
CA GLY A 143 3.34 0.67 -1.36
C GLY A 143 4.36 1.66 -1.86
N ILE A 144 3.92 2.92 -2.03
CA ILE A 144 4.73 4.05 -2.49
C ILE A 144 4.80 5.17 -1.45
N GLY A 145 4.29 4.91 -0.25
CA GLY A 145 4.18 5.88 0.83
C GLY A 145 5.51 6.46 1.29
N VAL A 146 5.47 7.33 2.29
CA VAL A 146 6.67 7.96 2.85
C VAL A 146 7.47 6.98 3.69
N THR A 147 8.80 7.16 3.68
CA THR A 147 9.74 6.38 4.50
C THR A 147 10.07 7.05 5.81
N VAL A 148 9.89 8.37 5.83
CA VAL A 148 10.09 9.22 7.00
C VAL A 148 8.77 9.94 7.25
N ARG A 149 8.14 9.65 8.38
CA ARG A 149 6.89 10.28 8.78
C ARG A 149 7.00 11.82 8.70
N GLY A 150 6.01 12.46 8.08
CA GLY A 150 5.98 13.92 7.91
C GLY A 150 6.85 14.46 6.79
N ASN A 151 7.68 13.63 6.15
CA ASN A 151 8.48 14.03 5.00
C ASN A 151 7.88 13.48 3.69
N GLY A 152 6.98 14.24 3.06
CA GLY A 152 6.34 13.87 1.80
C GLY A 152 7.31 13.59 0.64
N LYS A 153 8.53 14.13 0.69
CA LYS A 153 9.56 13.90 -0.34
C LYS A 153 10.23 12.52 -0.22
N SER A 154 10.00 11.80 0.88
CA SER A 154 10.58 10.47 1.10
C SER A 154 9.77 9.34 0.46
N GLY A 155 8.59 9.62 -0.11
CA GLY A 155 7.73 8.65 -0.79
C GLY A 155 7.94 8.60 -2.30
N GLY A 156 7.12 7.78 -2.99
CA GLY A 156 7.05 7.70 -4.47
C GLY A 156 7.78 6.53 -5.09
N ALA A 157 8.71 5.88 -4.39
CA ALA A 157 9.33 4.64 -4.85
C ALA A 157 8.53 3.43 -4.35
N THR A 158 8.30 2.43 -5.19
CA THR A 158 7.65 1.18 -4.77
C THR A 158 8.57 0.39 -3.85
N ARG A 159 8.02 -0.08 -2.73
CA ARG A 159 8.70 -0.95 -1.77
C ARG A 159 7.80 -2.07 -1.32
N VAL A 160 8.45 -3.11 -0.81
CA VAL A 160 7.81 -4.35 -0.38
C VAL A 160 8.34 -4.73 1.00
N ALA A 161 7.48 -5.26 1.84
CA ALA A 161 7.84 -5.79 3.15
C ALA A 161 7.01 -7.00 3.55
N GLY A 162 7.65 -7.94 4.24
CA GLY A 162 6.97 -9.06 4.89
C GLY A 162 6.51 -8.68 6.30
N LEU A 163 5.23 -8.88 6.58
CA LEU A 163 4.63 -8.67 7.90
C LEU A 163 3.92 -9.95 8.36
N VAL A 164 3.60 -10.00 9.65
CA VAL A 164 2.84 -11.11 10.24
C VAL A 164 1.56 -10.62 10.89
N ALA A 165 0.51 -11.46 10.83
CA ALA A 165 -0.75 -11.15 11.48
C ALA A 165 -0.62 -11.27 13.01
N THR A 166 -1.19 -10.30 13.72
CA THR A 166 -1.41 -10.37 15.17
C THR A 166 -2.72 -11.08 15.52
N GLY A 167 -3.52 -11.36 14.52
CA GLY A 167 -4.84 -11.96 14.58
C GLY A 167 -5.80 -11.23 13.64
N GLN A 168 -7.01 -11.75 13.54
CA GLN A 168 -8.10 -11.14 12.80
C GLN A 168 -9.26 -10.82 13.76
N PRO A 169 -9.36 -9.58 14.25
CA PRO A 169 -10.48 -9.18 15.10
C PRO A 169 -11.76 -9.07 14.26
N GLY A 170 -12.52 -10.13 14.16
CA GLY A 170 -13.71 -10.22 13.30
C GLY A 170 -13.36 -10.41 11.82
N THR A 171 -14.33 -10.12 10.92
CA THR A 171 -14.20 -10.37 9.47
C THR A 171 -13.74 -9.17 8.65
N PHE A 172 -13.73 -7.98 9.25
CA PHE A 172 -13.56 -6.71 8.52
C PHE A 172 -12.12 -6.21 8.45
N GLN A 173 -11.22 -6.71 9.30
CA GLN A 173 -9.85 -6.25 9.37
C GLN A 173 -8.86 -7.37 9.66
N ILE A 174 -7.66 -7.25 9.08
CA ILE A 174 -6.47 -7.97 9.48
C ILE A 174 -5.50 -6.94 10.06
N ARG A 175 -4.80 -7.29 11.13
CA ARG A 175 -3.76 -6.45 11.72
C ARG A 175 -2.41 -7.11 11.54
N LEU A 176 -1.50 -6.40 10.91
CA LEU A 176 -0.15 -6.86 10.62
C LEU A 176 0.87 -6.05 11.41
N VAL A 177 1.97 -6.70 11.76
CA VAL A 177 3.14 -6.09 12.43
C VAL A 177 4.44 -6.61 11.84
N ASP A 178 5.50 -5.88 12.07
CA ASP A 178 6.86 -6.36 11.90
C ASP A 178 7.11 -7.55 12.84
N PRO A 179 7.52 -8.72 12.34
CA PRO A 179 7.77 -9.91 13.16
C PRO A 179 8.90 -9.73 14.20
N VAL A 180 9.77 -8.73 14.03
CA VAL A 180 10.88 -8.46 14.94
C VAL A 180 10.45 -7.56 16.09
N THR A 181 9.66 -6.52 15.81
CA THR A 181 9.30 -5.52 16.82
C THR A 181 7.94 -5.76 17.45
N ASN A 182 7.06 -6.54 16.79
CA ASN A 182 5.70 -6.85 17.22
C ASN A 182 4.85 -5.59 17.53
N GLY A 183 5.20 -4.45 16.92
CA GLY A 183 4.49 -3.19 17.10
C GLY A 183 4.71 -2.47 18.44
N VAL A 184 5.61 -2.98 19.29
CA VAL A 184 5.93 -2.35 20.61
C VAL A 184 7.00 -1.25 20.51
N ARG A 185 7.75 -1.22 19.41
CA ARG A 185 8.72 -0.19 19.05
C ARG A 185 8.67 0.06 17.55
N ASP A 186 9.37 1.07 17.06
CA ASP A 186 9.44 1.37 15.63
C ASP A 186 9.96 0.16 14.86
N GLY A 187 9.21 -0.24 13.86
CA GLY A 187 9.47 -1.39 13.03
C GLY A 187 9.05 -1.16 11.58
N ILE A 188 9.06 -2.23 10.79
CA ILE A 188 8.58 -2.20 9.42
C ILE A 188 7.05 -2.11 9.43
N GLY A 189 6.49 -1.18 8.65
CA GLY A 189 5.04 -1.04 8.52
C GLY A 189 4.62 0.03 7.54
N ALA A 190 3.32 0.06 7.25
CA ALA A 190 2.74 1.06 6.36
C ALA A 190 2.80 2.46 6.97
N CYS A 191 2.82 3.48 6.10
CA CYS A 191 2.82 4.88 6.46
C CYS A 191 1.94 5.70 5.50
N THR A 192 1.96 7.02 5.65
CA THR A 192 1.22 7.95 4.79
C THR A 192 1.55 7.71 3.31
N GLY A 193 0.53 7.48 2.49
CA GLY A 193 0.66 7.18 1.07
C GLY A 193 0.64 5.68 0.73
N ASP A 194 0.84 4.77 1.70
CA ASP A 194 0.68 3.33 1.48
C ASP A 194 -0.79 2.89 1.47
N SER A 195 -1.72 3.75 1.88
CA SER A 195 -3.17 3.52 1.79
C SER A 195 -3.57 3.05 0.38
N GLY A 196 -4.33 1.96 0.29
CA GLY A 196 -4.73 1.31 -0.97
C GLY A 196 -3.68 0.38 -1.55
N GLY A 197 -2.50 0.30 -0.95
CA GLY A 197 -1.45 -0.63 -1.35
C GLY A 197 -1.86 -2.08 -1.17
N PRO A 198 -1.38 -2.98 -2.06
CA PRO A 198 -1.73 -4.40 -2.01
C PRO A 198 -1.15 -5.11 -0.80
N VAL A 199 -1.93 -6.08 -0.34
CA VAL A 199 -1.51 -7.09 0.63
C VAL A 199 -1.62 -8.45 -0.03
N PHE A 200 -0.51 -9.14 -0.17
CA PHE A 200 -0.42 -10.45 -0.80
C PHE A 200 -0.24 -11.55 0.22
N GLU A 201 -0.78 -12.71 -0.10
CA GLU A 201 -0.49 -13.99 0.53
C GLU A 201 0.15 -14.91 -0.50
N ASP A 202 1.27 -15.54 -0.15
CA ASP A 202 1.90 -16.55 -1.01
C ASP A 202 1.05 -17.81 -1.01
N LYS A 203 0.63 -18.24 -2.20
CA LYS A 203 -0.13 -19.48 -2.43
C LYS A 203 0.65 -20.40 -3.37
N PRO A 204 0.28 -21.67 -3.47
CA PRO A 204 1.03 -22.64 -4.30
C PRO A 204 1.26 -22.19 -5.76
N ASN A 205 0.35 -21.38 -6.31
CA ASN A 205 0.44 -20.87 -7.69
C ASN A 205 0.97 -19.42 -7.75
N GLY A 206 1.61 -18.93 -6.70
CA GLY A 206 2.18 -17.59 -6.60
C GLY A 206 1.38 -16.63 -5.72
N PRO A 207 1.84 -15.37 -5.62
CA PRO A 207 1.25 -14.39 -4.73
C PRO A 207 -0.16 -13.98 -5.20
N VAL A 208 -1.10 -13.96 -4.26
CA VAL A 208 -2.50 -13.57 -4.48
C VAL A 208 -2.79 -12.31 -3.68
N LEU A 209 -3.39 -11.33 -4.32
CA LEU A 209 -3.85 -10.09 -3.69
C LEU A 209 -5.09 -10.39 -2.83
N VAL A 210 -4.93 -10.31 -1.53
CA VAL A 210 -5.95 -10.73 -0.54
C VAL A 210 -6.47 -9.60 0.34
N GLY A 211 -5.87 -8.43 0.27
CA GLY A 211 -6.25 -7.26 1.06
C GLY A 211 -5.67 -5.97 0.52
N VAL A 212 -6.14 -4.85 1.06
CA VAL A 212 -5.60 -3.51 0.80
C VAL A 212 -5.26 -2.81 2.12
N ILE A 213 -4.15 -2.08 2.14
CA ILE A 213 -3.71 -1.28 3.30
C ILE A 213 -4.73 -0.16 3.51
N SER A 214 -5.32 -0.09 4.70
CA SER A 214 -6.34 0.91 5.03
C SER A 214 -5.83 1.96 6.02
N TRP A 215 -5.05 1.57 7.03
CA TRP A 215 -4.55 2.49 8.06
C TRP A 215 -3.25 1.96 8.68
N SER A 216 -2.57 2.83 9.45
CA SER A 216 -1.37 2.45 10.21
C SER A 216 -1.32 3.17 11.54
N THR A 217 -0.52 2.63 12.47
CA THR A 217 -0.17 3.26 13.73
C THR A 217 1.33 3.33 13.93
N GLY A 218 1.77 4.15 14.86
CA GLY A 218 3.08 4.02 15.48
C GLY A 218 3.11 2.89 16.51
N PRO A 219 4.23 2.74 17.24
CA PRO A 219 4.38 1.79 18.32
C PRO A 219 3.28 1.89 19.38
N ASN A 220 2.90 0.74 19.94
CA ASN A 220 1.86 0.65 20.99
C ASN A 220 0.52 1.31 20.61
N GLY A 221 0.20 1.38 19.32
CA GLY A 221 -1.03 1.99 18.83
C GLY A 221 -1.03 3.53 18.83
N ALA A 222 0.11 4.17 19.07
CA ALA A 222 0.23 5.62 18.98
C ALA A 222 -0.04 6.11 17.55
N ALA A 223 -0.35 7.39 17.39
CA ALA A 223 -0.46 7.97 16.04
C ALA A 223 0.89 7.91 15.32
N GLY A 224 0.92 7.30 14.13
CA GLY A 224 2.18 7.17 13.38
C GLY A 224 2.24 6.03 12.39
N CYS A 225 3.45 5.55 12.20
CA CYS A 225 3.80 4.49 11.26
C CYS A 225 4.73 3.49 11.96
N GLY A 226 4.90 2.29 11.38
CA GLY A 226 5.85 1.30 11.88
C GLY A 226 5.40 0.49 13.11
N GLY A 227 4.17 0.69 13.57
CA GLY A 227 3.49 -0.17 14.54
C GLY A 227 2.56 -1.16 13.83
N LEU A 228 1.24 -1.00 14.02
CA LEU A 228 0.24 -1.82 13.30
C LEU A 228 0.03 -1.31 11.88
N THR A 229 -0.12 -2.24 10.95
CA THR A 229 -0.67 -2.01 9.61
C THR A 229 -2.06 -2.66 9.54
N GLY A 230 -3.09 -1.84 9.39
CA GLY A 230 -4.47 -2.28 9.27
C GLY A 230 -4.82 -2.56 7.81
N VAL A 231 -5.41 -3.72 7.57
CA VAL A 231 -5.74 -4.21 6.24
C VAL A 231 -7.24 -4.48 6.13
N THR A 232 -7.86 -4.01 5.05
CA THR A 232 -9.20 -4.44 4.65
C THR A 232 -9.07 -5.73 3.83
N PRO A 233 -9.46 -6.89 4.36
CA PRO A 233 -9.40 -8.16 3.63
C PRO A 233 -10.43 -8.20 2.52
N LEU A 234 -10.11 -8.82 1.39
CA LEU A 234 -11.01 -8.90 0.24
C LEU A 234 -12.09 -9.98 0.39
N THR A 235 -12.10 -10.76 1.46
CA THR A 235 -13.06 -11.86 1.70
C THR A 235 -14.51 -11.46 1.43
N LEU A 236 -14.93 -10.29 1.97
CA LEU A 236 -16.31 -9.80 1.85
C LEU A 236 -16.55 -8.95 0.61
N TYR A 237 -15.50 -8.54 -0.08
CA TYR A 237 -15.56 -7.51 -1.14
C TYR A 237 -15.18 -8.05 -2.51
N ARG A 238 -14.64 -9.28 -2.57
CA ARG A 238 -14.15 -9.89 -3.80
C ARG A 238 -15.22 -9.95 -4.88
N ASP A 239 -16.41 -10.39 -4.54
CA ASP A 239 -17.50 -10.53 -5.52
C ASP A 239 -17.93 -9.18 -6.08
N TRP A 240 -18.03 -8.15 -5.25
CA TRP A 240 -18.28 -6.79 -5.69
C TRP A 240 -17.17 -6.26 -6.61
N ILE A 241 -15.90 -6.51 -6.27
CA ILE A 241 -14.74 -6.15 -7.08
C ILE A 241 -14.84 -6.79 -8.47
N LEU A 242 -15.05 -8.10 -8.53
CA LEU A 242 -15.15 -8.85 -9.77
C LEU A 242 -16.35 -8.40 -10.61
N GLN A 243 -17.51 -8.21 -9.99
CA GLN A 243 -18.74 -7.75 -10.66
C GLN A 243 -18.56 -6.34 -11.23
N THR A 244 -18.01 -5.41 -10.46
CA THR A 244 -17.76 -4.04 -10.90
C THR A 244 -16.76 -4.00 -12.05
N ALA A 245 -15.66 -4.74 -11.94
CA ALA A 245 -14.66 -4.80 -13.00
C ALA A 245 -15.24 -5.39 -14.31
N ARG A 246 -16.06 -6.44 -14.21
CA ARG A 246 -16.75 -7.05 -15.36
C ARG A 246 -17.74 -6.07 -16.01
N SER A 247 -18.47 -5.27 -15.23
CA SER A 247 -19.38 -4.24 -15.76
C SER A 247 -18.63 -3.17 -16.58
N TRP A 248 -17.33 -3.02 -16.36
CA TRP A 248 -16.44 -2.16 -17.13
C TRP A 248 -15.73 -2.89 -18.28
N GLY A 249 -16.08 -4.15 -18.54
CA GLY A 249 -15.53 -4.96 -19.61
C GLY A 249 -14.16 -5.59 -19.27
N ALA A 250 -13.76 -5.62 -17.99
CA ALA A 250 -12.52 -6.27 -17.58
C ALA A 250 -12.75 -7.77 -17.31
N ALA A 251 -11.89 -8.60 -17.89
CA ALA A 251 -11.76 -10.02 -17.51
C ALA A 251 -10.82 -10.13 -16.31
N LEU A 252 -11.27 -10.74 -15.21
CA LEU A 252 -10.51 -11.03 -13.99
C LEU A 252 -10.60 -12.51 -13.68
#